data_05b8688892bc0507cc100f29805a4cdd
#
_entry.id   05b8688892bc0507cc100f29805a4cdd
#
_cell.length_a   1.000
_cell.length_b   1.000
_cell.length_c   1.000
_cell.angle_alpha   90.00
_cell.angle_beta   90.00
_cell.angle_gamma   90.00
#
_symmetry.space_group_name_H-M   'P 1'
#
loop_
_entity.id
_entity.type
_entity.pdbx_description
1 polymer ?
#
loop_
_entity_poly.entity_id
_entity_poly.type
_entity_poly.pdbx_seq_one_letter_code
_entity_poly.pdbx_strand_id
1 'polypeptide(L)'
;MSDDPINTDSPEVFEPNFPIVTIEDEMRDSYLEYAMSVIVGRALPDVRDGLKPVHRRVLYAMDVLGNDYNKSYKKSARIVGDVIGKYHPHGDTAVYDTIVRMAQPFSMRNILVDGQGNFGSVDGDSAAAMRYTEIRMTKLSHELLRDLEKDTVDFIDNYDGSESERVIRYCSWYGNQHSTA
;
A
#
# COMPACT_ATOMS: atom_id res chain seq x y z
N MET A 1 54.77 8.59 62.27
CA MET A 1 53.96 9.54 61.50
C MET A 1 54.19 9.16 60.07
N SER A 2 53.29 8.39 59.51
CA SER A 2 53.30 7.91 58.17
C SER A 2 52.24 8.70 57.38
N ASP A 3 52.67 9.53 56.44
CA ASP A 3 51.81 10.27 55.54
C ASP A 3 51.40 9.34 54.42
N ASP A 4 50.15 8.91 54.41
CA ASP A 4 49.52 8.22 53.28
C ASP A 4 49.10 9.26 52.22
N PRO A 5 49.42 9.08 50.94
CA PRO A 5 49.00 9.98 49.89
C PRO A 5 47.48 9.78 49.61
N ILE A 6 46.73 10.87 49.69
CA ILE A 6 45.33 10.94 49.31
C ILE A 6 45.21 10.67 47.81
N ASN A 7 44.63 9.51 47.44
CA ASN A 7 44.27 9.18 46.09
C ASN A 7 43.05 10.02 45.69
N THR A 8 43.27 11.08 44.91
CA THR A 8 42.21 11.86 44.26
C THR A 8 41.82 11.18 42.94
N ASP A 9 41.00 10.15 43.06
CA ASP A 9 40.29 9.59 41.93
C ASP A 9 39.27 10.61 41.43
N SER A 10 39.63 11.36 40.40
CA SER A 10 38.68 12.23 39.69
C SER A 10 37.66 11.33 38.96
N PRO A 11 36.34 11.57 39.08
CA PRO A 11 35.38 10.78 38.35
C PRO A 11 35.62 10.96 36.83
N GLU A 12 35.87 9.86 36.13
CA GLU A 12 35.89 9.85 34.69
C GLU A 12 34.56 10.39 34.17
N VAL A 13 34.58 11.61 33.63
CA VAL A 13 33.44 12.20 32.95
C VAL A 13 33.27 11.42 31.66
N PHE A 14 32.28 10.53 31.63
CA PHE A 14 31.86 9.85 30.46
C PHE A 14 31.28 10.90 29.50
N GLU A 15 32.09 11.41 28.57
CA GLU A 15 31.59 12.23 27.46
C GLU A 15 31.02 11.28 26.42
N PRO A 16 29.69 11.24 26.25
CA PRO A 16 29.09 10.42 25.20
C PRO A 16 29.53 11.00 23.86
N ASN A 17 30.29 10.21 23.10
CA ASN A 17 30.77 10.57 21.77
C ASN A 17 29.61 10.48 20.77
N PHE A 18 28.72 11.47 20.80
CA PHE A 18 27.66 11.59 19.81
C PHE A 18 28.24 12.09 18.49
N PRO A 19 27.89 11.45 17.35
CA PRO A 19 28.28 11.98 16.05
C PRO A 19 27.65 13.35 15.84
N ILE A 20 28.45 14.35 15.54
CA ILE A 20 27.96 15.67 15.18
C ILE A 20 27.55 15.61 13.73
N VAL A 21 26.23 15.67 13.46
CA VAL A 21 25.66 15.76 12.12
C VAL A 21 25.18 17.19 11.90
N THR A 22 25.47 17.78 10.76
CA THR A 22 24.93 19.10 10.43
C THR A 22 23.43 18.98 10.11
N ILE A 23 22.65 20.03 10.41
CA ILE A 23 21.21 20.00 10.13
C ILE A 23 20.92 19.89 8.63
N GLU A 24 21.80 20.42 7.81
CA GLU A 24 21.71 20.36 6.34
C GLU A 24 21.88 18.90 5.84
N ASP A 25 22.81 18.16 6.40
CA ASP A 25 23.06 16.76 6.02
C ASP A 25 21.89 15.88 6.49
N GLU A 26 21.45 16.04 7.74
CA GLU A 26 20.29 15.32 8.28
C GLU A 26 19.01 15.59 7.47
N MET A 27 18.76 16.86 7.14
CA MET A 27 17.60 17.20 6.30
C MET A 27 17.72 16.60 4.90
N ARG A 28 18.90 16.65 4.28
CA ARG A 28 19.10 16.05 2.95
C ARG A 28 18.82 14.56 2.96
N ASP A 29 19.37 13.84 3.91
CA ASP A 29 19.25 12.40 4.01
C ASP A 29 17.81 12.00 4.34
N SER A 30 17.16 12.69 5.26
CA SER A 30 15.74 12.48 5.59
C SER A 30 14.80 12.77 4.40
N TYR A 31 15.06 13.85 3.65
CA TYR A 31 14.29 14.14 2.43
C TYR A 31 14.51 13.10 1.34
N LEU A 32 15.73 12.64 1.16
CA LEU A 32 16.06 11.61 0.17
C LEU A 32 15.37 10.28 0.55
N GLU A 33 15.45 9.88 1.80
CA GLU A 33 14.80 8.67 2.30
C GLU A 33 13.27 8.76 2.14
N TYR A 34 12.66 9.88 2.52
CA TYR A 34 11.24 10.11 2.30
C TYR A 34 10.86 10.08 0.81
N ALA A 35 11.61 10.75 -0.05
CA ALA A 35 11.36 10.75 -1.48
C ALA A 35 11.46 9.35 -2.08
N MET A 36 12.49 8.58 -1.71
CA MET A 36 12.66 7.19 -2.15
C MET A 36 11.52 6.32 -1.65
N SER A 37 11.10 6.46 -0.40
CA SER A 37 9.96 5.74 0.17
C SER A 37 8.67 6.01 -0.60
N VAL A 38 8.39 7.28 -0.93
CA VAL A 38 7.20 7.65 -1.71
C VAL A 38 7.26 7.14 -3.15
N ILE A 39 8.42 7.27 -3.80
CA ILE A 39 8.58 6.83 -5.19
C ILE A 39 8.44 5.31 -5.30
N VAL A 40 9.21 4.56 -4.52
CA VAL A 40 9.27 3.08 -4.61
C VAL A 40 8.05 2.44 -3.97
N GLY A 41 7.63 2.92 -2.80
CA GLY A 41 6.57 2.29 -2.00
C GLY A 41 5.15 2.76 -2.30
N ARG A 42 4.96 3.83 -3.12
CA ARG A 42 3.64 4.41 -3.29
C ARG A 42 3.32 4.85 -4.72
N ALA A 43 4.21 5.62 -5.36
CA ALA A 43 3.88 6.32 -6.59
C ALA A 43 4.02 5.47 -7.85
N LEU A 44 5.07 4.66 -7.92
CA LEU A 44 5.35 3.85 -9.10
C LEU A 44 4.59 2.52 -9.09
N PRO A 45 3.99 2.16 -10.25
CA PRO A 45 3.45 0.82 -10.42
C PRO A 45 4.61 -0.19 -10.53
N ASP A 46 4.36 -1.41 -10.07
CA ASP A 46 5.32 -2.51 -10.23
C ASP A 46 5.39 -2.93 -11.69
N VAL A 47 6.61 -3.10 -12.21
CA VAL A 47 6.85 -3.50 -13.60
C VAL A 47 6.26 -4.86 -13.98
N ARG A 48 6.00 -5.71 -12.99
CA ARG A 48 5.52 -7.08 -13.19
C ARG A 48 4.01 -7.16 -13.43
N ASP A 49 3.23 -6.35 -12.71
CA ASP A 49 1.76 -6.38 -12.74
C ASP A 49 1.12 -5.03 -13.07
N GLY A 50 1.91 -3.96 -13.13
CA GLY A 50 1.43 -2.61 -13.38
C GLY A 50 0.61 -2.01 -12.22
N LEU A 51 0.58 -2.65 -11.07
CA LEU A 51 -0.22 -2.23 -9.93
C LEU A 51 0.62 -1.43 -8.93
N LYS A 52 0.01 -0.40 -8.37
CA LYS A 52 0.54 0.29 -7.19
C LYS A 52 0.17 -0.50 -5.92
N PRO A 53 0.88 -0.32 -4.80
CA PRO A 53 0.57 -1.01 -3.55
C PRO A 53 -0.90 -0.90 -3.12
N VAL A 54 -1.50 0.28 -3.26
CA VAL A 54 -2.92 0.49 -2.90
C VAL A 54 -3.87 -0.35 -3.76
N HIS A 55 -3.57 -0.55 -5.05
CA HIS A 55 -4.39 -1.41 -5.92
C HIS A 55 -4.38 -2.86 -5.43
N ARG A 56 -3.20 -3.38 -5.06
CA ARG A 56 -3.04 -4.73 -4.53
C ARG A 56 -3.82 -4.92 -3.23
N ARG A 57 -3.69 -3.97 -2.30
CA ARG A 57 -4.40 -4.00 -1.03
C ARG A 57 -5.91 -4.03 -1.19
N VAL A 58 -6.44 -3.25 -2.13
CA VAL A 58 -7.87 -3.26 -2.46
C VAL A 58 -8.30 -4.62 -3.01
N LEU A 59 -7.59 -5.13 -4.02
CA LEU A 59 -7.93 -6.42 -4.63
C LEU A 59 -7.80 -7.57 -3.62
N TYR A 60 -6.77 -7.56 -2.80
CA TYR A 60 -6.58 -8.55 -1.75
C TYR A 60 -7.69 -8.50 -0.69
N ALA A 61 -8.08 -7.31 -0.24
CA ALA A 61 -9.20 -7.16 0.68
C ALA A 61 -10.51 -7.68 0.08
N MET A 62 -10.74 -7.45 -1.22
CA MET A 62 -11.90 -7.98 -1.93
C MET A 62 -11.88 -9.51 -2.00
N ASP A 63 -10.72 -10.13 -2.19
CA ASP A 63 -10.54 -11.58 -2.21
C ASP A 63 -10.82 -12.19 -0.84
N VAL A 64 -10.19 -11.68 0.21
CA VAL A 64 -10.42 -12.11 1.61
C VAL A 64 -11.88 -12.01 2.01
N LEU A 65 -12.58 -10.96 1.58
CA LEU A 65 -14.02 -10.80 1.80
C LEU A 65 -14.87 -11.70 0.89
N GLY A 66 -14.25 -12.46 0.01
CA GLY A 66 -14.94 -13.29 -0.97
C GLY A 66 -15.85 -12.47 -1.90
N ASN A 67 -15.42 -11.29 -2.31
CA ASN A 67 -16.15 -10.40 -3.22
C ASN A 67 -15.79 -10.67 -4.67
N ASP A 68 -16.03 -11.88 -5.11
CA ASP A 68 -15.63 -12.42 -6.40
C ASP A 68 -16.61 -12.03 -7.52
N TYR A 69 -16.17 -12.19 -8.79
CA TYR A 69 -16.92 -11.83 -10.02
C TYR A 69 -18.27 -12.57 -10.15
N ASN A 70 -18.39 -13.75 -9.59
CA ASN A 70 -19.59 -14.59 -9.63
C ASN A 70 -20.53 -14.40 -8.43
N LYS A 71 -20.21 -13.45 -7.53
CA LYS A 71 -20.98 -13.18 -6.33
C LYS A 71 -21.70 -11.83 -6.41
N SER A 72 -22.59 -11.59 -5.44
CA SER A 72 -23.29 -10.33 -5.35
C SER A 72 -22.35 -9.17 -5.06
N TYR A 73 -22.70 -8.00 -5.56
CA TYR A 73 -22.00 -6.76 -5.26
C TYR A 73 -22.00 -6.45 -3.76
N LYS A 74 -20.94 -5.84 -3.29
CA LYS A 74 -20.83 -5.30 -1.92
C LYS A 74 -20.69 -3.79 -1.98
N LYS A 75 -21.16 -3.09 -0.94
CA LYS A 75 -20.98 -1.64 -0.82
C LYS A 75 -19.51 -1.27 -0.85
N SER A 76 -19.14 -0.25 -1.64
CA SER A 76 -17.77 0.26 -1.71
C SER A 76 -17.24 0.65 -0.34
N ALA A 77 -18.10 1.26 0.50
CA ALA A 77 -17.75 1.64 1.86
C ALA A 77 -17.29 0.46 2.73
N ARG A 78 -17.83 -0.75 2.50
CA ARG A 78 -17.37 -1.96 3.21
C ARG A 78 -15.95 -2.31 2.85
N ILE A 79 -15.62 -2.32 1.57
CA ILE A 79 -14.27 -2.65 1.09
C ILE A 79 -13.28 -1.58 1.57
N VAL A 80 -13.64 -0.30 1.44
CA VAL A 80 -12.80 0.82 1.93
C VAL A 80 -12.49 0.67 3.42
N GLY A 81 -13.50 0.34 4.24
CA GLY A 81 -13.33 0.15 5.68
C GLY A 81 -12.36 -0.99 6.02
N ASP A 82 -12.49 -2.13 5.35
CA ASP A 82 -11.57 -3.27 5.57
C ASP A 82 -10.14 -2.95 5.10
N VAL A 83 -9.98 -2.25 3.98
CA VAL A 83 -8.65 -1.84 3.48
C VAL A 83 -7.95 -0.91 4.46
N ILE A 84 -8.65 0.12 4.96
CA ILE A 84 -8.07 1.08 5.90
C ILE A 84 -7.76 0.42 7.24
N GLY A 85 -8.69 -0.38 7.73
CA GLY A 85 -8.57 -1.01 9.04
C GLY A 85 -7.46 -2.04 9.14
N LYS A 86 -7.09 -2.69 8.00
CA LYS A 86 -6.16 -3.82 8.02
C LYS A 86 -4.85 -3.60 7.27
N TYR A 87 -4.90 -2.90 6.12
CA TYR A 87 -3.78 -2.90 5.18
C TYR A 87 -3.22 -1.52 4.84
N HIS A 88 -4.03 -0.47 4.94
CA HIS A 88 -3.65 0.84 4.40
C HIS A 88 -4.08 1.98 5.34
N PRO A 89 -3.25 2.35 6.34
CA PRO A 89 -3.58 3.35 7.35
C PRO A 89 -3.51 4.78 6.80
N HIS A 90 -4.32 5.07 5.79
CA HIS A 90 -4.42 6.37 5.13
C HIS A 90 -5.89 6.77 4.97
N GLY A 91 -6.15 7.97 4.45
CA GLY A 91 -7.52 8.49 4.30
C GLY A 91 -8.40 7.64 3.38
N ASP A 92 -9.67 7.52 3.74
CA ASP A 92 -10.71 6.77 3.02
C ASP A 92 -10.91 7.27 1.59
N THR A 93 -10.81 8.57 1.37
CA THR A 93 -10.93 9.20 0.06
C THR A 93 -9.90 8.65 -0.93
N ALA A 94 -8.63 8.50 -0.51
CA ALA A 94 -7.58 8.01 -1.39
C ALA A 94 -7.83 6.55 -1.82
N VAL A 95 -8.32 5.72 -0.91
CA VAL A 95 -8.68 4.32 -1.20
C VAL A 95 -9.89 4.27 -2.12
N TYR A 96 -10.92 5.07 -1.82
CA TYR A 96 -12.12 5.12 -2.64
C TYR A 96 -11.85 5.63 -4.06
N ASP A 97 -11.06 6.69 -4.22
CA ASP A 97 -10.67 7.21 -5.54
C ASP A 97 -9.88 6.17 -6.36
N THR A 98 -9.08 5.36 -5.68
CA THR A 98 -8.39 4.24 -6.32
C THR A 98 -9.37 3.20 -6.84
N ILE A 99 -10.37 2.82 -6.04
CA ILE A 99 -11.45 1.90 -6.46
C ILE A 99 -12.22 2.46 -7.64
N VAL A 100 -12.56 3.75 -7.59
CA VAL A 100 -13.26 4.44 -8.68
C VAL A 100 -12.46 4.33 -9.99
N ARG A 101 -11.16 4.62 -9.94
CA ARG A 101 -10.29 4.52 -11.13
C ARG A 101 -10.20 3.10 -11.67
N MET A 102 -10.13 2.10 -10.81
CA MET A 102 -10.12 0.68 -11.22
C MET A 102 -11.45 0.21 -11.86
N ALA A 103 -12.55 0.91 -11.57
CA ALA A 103 -13.87 0.62 -12.14
C ALA A 103 -14.18 1.41 -13.42
N GLN A 104 -13.39 2.45 -13.73
CA GLN A 104 -13.63 3.34 -14.88
C GLN A 104 -13.02 2.77 -16.17
N PRO A 105 -13.82 2.52 -17.22
CA PRO A 105 -13.31 1.97 -18.48
C PRO A 105 -12.42 2.95 -19.28
N PHE A 106 -12.50 4.24 -18.98
CA PHE A 106 -11.65 5.26 -19.60
C PHE A 106 -10.35 5.51 -18.83
N SER A 107 -10.26 5.07 -17.58
CA SER A 107 -9.05 5.20 -16.75
C SER A 107 -8.15 3.97 -16.83
N MET A 108 -8.72 2.80 -17.09
CA MET A 108 -8.01 1.52 -17.12
C MET A 108 -8.22 0.82 -18.45
N ARG A 109 -7.15 0.33 -19.06
CA ARG A 109 -7.24 -0.49 -20.27
C ARG A 109 -8.07 -1.76 -20.05
N ASN A 110 -7.88 -2.39 -18.89
CA ASN A 110 -8.66 -3.52 -18.44
C ASN A 110 -9.21 -3.21 -17.05
N ILE A 111 -10.52 -3.25 -16.92
CA ILE A 111 -11.21 -2.96 -15.66
C ILE A 111 -10.91 -4.07 -14.67
N LEU A 112 -10.47 -3.70 -13.47
CA LEU A 112 -10.17 -4.64 -12.39
C LEU A 112 -11.34 -4.76 -11.40
N VAL A 113 -12.14 -3.73 -11.29
CA VAL A 113 -13.31 -3.68 -10.40
C VAL A 113 -14.57 -3.50 -11.25
N ASP A 114 -15.52 -4.40 -11.10
CA ASP A 114 -16.85 -4.28 -11.69
C ASP A 114 -17.73 -3.48 -10.71
N GLY A 115 -18.17 -2.31 -11.15
CA GLY A 115 -18.90 -1.34 -10.33
C GLY A 115 -20.34 -1.18 -10.75
N GLN A 116 -21.23 -1.09 -9.74
CA GLN A 116 -22.64 -0.75 -9.92
C GLN A 116 -22.93 0.59 -9.25
N GLY A 117 -23.42 1.55 -10.04
CA GLY A 117 -23.68 2.92 -9.61
C GLY A 117 -22.97 3.95 -10.48
N ASN A 118 -22.86 5.17 -10.00
CA ASN A 118 -22.17 6.25 -10.68
C ASN A 118 -20.71 6.34 -10.24
N PHE A 119 -19.81 5.98 -11.14
CA PHE A 119 -18.35 6.07 -10.96
C PHE A 119 -17.73 7.25 -11.73
N GLY A 120 -18.51 8.25 -12.06
CA GLY A 120 -18.05 9.41 -12.81
C GLY A 120 -18.11 9.22 -14.32
N SER A 121 -17.78 10.27 -15.05
CA SER A 121 -17.75 10.29 -16.52
C SER A 121 -16.47 10.89 -17.05
N VAL A 122 -16.24 10.71 -18.36
CA VAL A 122 -15.14 11.38 -19.10
C VAL A 122 -15.31 12.90 -19.08
N ASP A 123 -16.55 13.37 -19.01
CA ASP A 123 -16.90 14.80 -19.01
C ASP A 123 -16.61 15.51 -17.69
N GLY A 124 -16.07 14.80 -16.71
CA GLY A 124 -15.63 15.36 -15.44
C GLY A 124 -16.63 15.23 -14.29
N ASP A 125 -17.70 14.46 -14.45
CA ASP A 125 -18.61 14.18 -13.34
C ASP A 125 -17.88 13.38 -12.26
N SER A 126 -18.08 13.77 -11.02
CA SER A 126 -17.54 13.07 -9.86
C SER A 126 -18.29 11.76 -9.60
N ALA A 127 -17.59 10.76 -9.08
CA ALA A 127 -18.21 9.55 -8.61
C ALA A 127 -19.16 9.83 -7.43
N ALA A 128 -20.21 9.03 -7.32
CA ALA A 128 -21.10 9.08 -6.16
C ALA A 128 -20.37 8.66 -4.88
N ALA A 129 -20.84 9.09 -3.72
CA ALA A 129 -20.23 8.71 -2.45
C ALA A 129 -20.23 7.18 -2.27
N MET A 130 -19.19 6.63 -1.62
CA MET A 130 -18.93 5.20 -1.45
C MET A 130 -20.09 4.41 -0.78
N ARG A 131 -20.99 5.10 -0.09
CA ARG A 131 -22.18 4.49 0.51
C ARG A 131 -23.26 4.12 -0.52
N TYR A 132 -23.24 4.74 -1.70
CA TYR A 132 -24.21 4.49 -2.77
C TYR A 132 -23.70 3.52 -3.82
N THR A 133 -22.41 3.44 -4.03
CA THR A 133 -21.78 2.58 -5.02
C THR A 133 -21.56 1.17 -4.48
N GLU A 134 -21.61 0.19 -5.38
CA GLU A 134 -21.38 -1.22 -5.08
C GLU A 134 -20.34 -1.78 -6.04
N ILE A 135 -19.52 -2.69 -5.55
CA ILE A 135 -18.39 -3.24 -6.32
C ILE A 135 -18.25 -4.75 -6.10
N ARG A 136 -17.61 -5.37 -7.09
CA ARG A 136 -17.08 -6.73 -7.02
C ARG A 136 -15.85 -6.86 -7.91
N MET A 137 -15.07 -7.92 -7.75
CA MET A 137 -13.95 -8.19 -8.65
C MET A 137 -14.43 -8.51 -10.07
N THR A 138 -13.61 -8.19 -11.07
CA THR A 138 -13.79 -8.73 -12.40
C THR A 138 -13.19 -10.14 -12.51
N LYS A 139 -13.50 -10.87 -13.57
CA LYS A 139 -12.88 -12.16 -13.86
C LYS A 139 -11.37 -12.03 -14.01
N LEU A 140 -10.89 -10.95 -14.60
CA LEU A 140 -9.46 -10.67 -14.72
C LEU A 140 -8.78 -10.55 -13.34
N SER A 141 -9.38 -9.81 -12.42
CA SER A 141 -8.85 -9.66 -11.06
C SER A 141 -8.80 -10.98 -10.31
N HIS A 142 -9.82 -11.83 -10.50
CA HIS A 142 -9.82 -13.18 -9.94
C HIS A 142 -8.66 -14.02 -10.50
N GLU A 143 -8.41 -13.98 -11.79
CA GLU A 143 -7.28 -14.69 -12.41
C GLU A 143 -5.92 -14.12 -11.94
N LEU A 144 -5.84 -12.81 -11.71
CA LEU A 144 -4.64 -12.19 -11.14
C LEU A 144 -4.35 -12.67 -9.71
N LEU A 145 -5.36 -12.99 -8.94
CA LEU A 145 -5.23 -13.46 -7.54
C LEU A 145 -5.18 -14.99 -7.43
N ARG A 146 -5.32 -15.69 -8.54
CA ARG A 146 -5.26 -17.15 -8.55
C ARG A 146 -3.91 -17.64 -8.08
N ASP A 147 -3.93 -18.73 -7.33
CA ASP A 147 -2.73 -19.39 -6.81
C ASP A 147 -1.95 -18.61 -5.72
N LEU A 148 -2.55 -17.58 -5.12
CA LEU A 148 -1.95 -16.87 -3.98
C LEU A 148 -1.69 -17.79 -2.78
N GLU A 149 -2.49 -18.85 -2.62
CA GLU A 149 -2.36 -19.82 -1.53
C GLU A 149 -1.20 -20.82 -1.73
N LYS A 150 -0.54 -20.80 -2.89
CA LYS A 150 0.49 -21.76 -3.29
C LYS A 150 1.93 -21.26 -3.11
N ASP A 151 2.16 -20.34 -2.18
CA ASP A 151 3.48 -19.74 -1.94
C ASP A 151 4.14 -19.12 -3.21
N THR A 152 3.31 -18.62 -4.10
CA THR A 152 3.78 -17.97 -5.35
C THR A 152 4.28 -16.55 -5.13
N VAL A 153 4.03 -15.99 -3.95
CA VAL A 153 4.33 -14.60 -3.60
C VAL A 153 4.77 -14.50 -2.14
N ASP A 154 5.64 -13.52 -1.86
CA ASP A 154 6.07 -13.23 -0.50
C ASP A 154 5.01 -12.42 0.25
N PHE A 155 4.95 -12.65 1.56
CA PHE A 155 4.11 -11.91 2.49
C PHE A 155 4.98 -11.07 3.40
N ILE A 156 4.53 -9.89 3.76
CA ILE A 156 5.09 -9.08 4.83
C ILE A 156 3.98 -8.75 5.83
N ASP A 157 4.37 -8.53 7.06
CA ASP A 157 3.43 -8.08 8.07
C ASP A 157 2.91 -6.67 7.72
N ASN A 158 1.64 -6.41 8.05
CA ASN A 158 1.07 -5.09 7.92
C ASN A 158 1.69 -4.12 8.96
N TYR A 159 1.25 -2.86 8.95
CA TYR A 159 1.82 -1.80 9.79
C TYR A 159 1.75 -2.04 11.30
N ASP A 160 0.86 -2.91 11.79
CA ASP A 160 0.70 -3.25 13.22
C ASP A 160 1.05 -4.70 13.55
N GLY A 161 1.47 -5.49 12.56
CA GLY A 161 1.82 -6.90 12.73
C GLY A 161 0.63 -7.82 13.03
N SER A 162 -0.61 -7.34 12.93
CA SER A 162 -1.82 -8.12 13.21
C SER A 162 -2.25 -9.01 12.05
N GLU A 163 -1.91 -8.62 10.83
CA GLU A 163 -2.25 -9.33 9.61
C GLU A 163 -1.02 -9.38 8.69
N SER A 164 -0.86 -10.46 7.97
CA SER A 164 0.17 -10.52 6.93
C SER A 164 -0.32 -9.78 5.69
N GLU A 165 0.36 -8.70 5.34
CA GLU A 165 0.15 -7.98 4.12
C GLU A 165 0.97 -8.63 3.01
N ARG A 166 0.31 -9.15 1.99
CA ARG A 166 1.01 -9.74 0.87
C ARG A 166 1.64 -8.65 0.03
N VAL A 167 2.95 -8.57 0.00
CA VAL A 167 3.66 -7.98 -1.13
C VAL A 167 3.44 -8.93 -2.29
N ILE A 168 2.35 -8.73 -3.00
CA ILE A 168 2.02 -9.53 -4.17
C ILE A 168 3.11 -9.27 -5.21
N ARG A 169 4.16 -10.07 -5.18
CA ARG A 169 5.11 -10.17 -6.27
C ARG A 169 4.51 -11.12 -7.29
N TYR A 170 3.74 -10.59 -8.24
CA TYR A 170 3.10 -11.41 -9.25
C TYR A 170 4.09 -12.19 -10.09
N CYS A 171 3.73 -13.44 -10.31
CA CYS A 171 4.36 -14.32 -11.27
C CYS A 171 4.25 -13.73 -12.69
N SER A 172 5.36 -13.70 -13.40
CA SER A 172 5.65 -12.95 -14.62
C SER A 172 4.79 -13.24 -15.87
N TRP A 173 3.75 -14.04 -15.76
CA TRP A 173 3.04 -14.50 -16.97
C TRP A 173 2.06 -13.46 -17.55
N TYR A 174 1.48 -12.59 -16.72
CA TYR A 174 0.58 -11.53 -17.17
C TYR A 174 1.23 -10.14 -17.31
N GLY A 175 2.44 -9.96 -16.82
CA GLY A 175 3.15 -8.66 -16.83
C GLY A 175 3.44 -8.09 -18.23
N ASN A 176 3.50 -8.94 -19.25
CA ASN A 176 3.79 -8.50 -20.62
C ASN A 176 2.60 -7.92 -21.38
N GLN A 177 1.37 -7.99 -20.83
CA GLN A 177 0.21 -7.43 -21.53
C GLN A 177 -0.21 -6.03 -21.05
N HIS A 178 0.37 -5.53 -19.94
CA HIS A 178 -0.07 -4.27 -19.33
C HIS A 178 0.98 -3.15 -19.37
N SER A 179 2.17 -3.37 -19.95
CA SER A 179 3.27 -2.41 -19.93
C SER A 179 3.22 -1.35 -21.04
N THR A 180 2.10 -1.19 -21.71
CA THR A 180 1.92 -0.15 -22.73
C THR A 180 0.63 0.63 -22.47
N ALA A 181 0.68 1.56 -21.55
CA ALA A 181 -0.21 2.71 -21.46
C ALA A 181 0.51 3.86 -20.78
#